data_edcdc9a5693ca8aac5c2c1b738f63922
#
_entry.id   edcdc9a5693ca8aac5c2c1b738f63922
#
_cell.length_a   1.000
_cell.length_b   1.000
_cell.length_c   1.000
_cell.angle_alpha   90.00
_cell.angle_beta   90.00
_cell.angle_gamma   90.00
#
_symmetry.space_group_name_H-M   'P 1'
#
loop_
_entity.id
_entity.type
_entity.pdbx_description
1 polymer ?
#
loop_
_entity_poly.entity_id
_entity_poly.type
_entity_poly.pdbx_seq_one_letter_code
_entity_poly.pdbx_strand_id
1 'polypeptide(L)'
;MYLCRINSFQMKVGLFIPCYVDALYPEVGVASYKLLRALEVDVDYPLEQTCCGQPQSNGGFEEMAVSHAEHFEQIFKDYDYIVGPSASCAAFVRINYPELLHGKHECTSAGKIMDIVEFLHDVLKVKNIPGKFPHIVSIHNSCHGVRELGLSTPSERNEKPYSKIKALLELVEGITIKEPERPDECCGFGGMFSMEEQEVSIRMGKDKLQRHIDTGAEYITGPDSSCLMHMQGIARSGKCPIRFIHVVEILASGL
;
A
#
# COMPACT_ATOMS: atom_id res chain seq x y z
N MET A 1 -32.95 -14.96 -8.78
CA MET A 1 -31.86 -15.00 -7.79
C MET A 1 -31.28 -13.60 -7.74
N TYR A 2 -31.80 -12.76 -6.81
CA TYR A 2 -31.41 -11.37 -6.68
C TYR A 2 -30.02 -11.30 -6.05
N LEU A 3 -29.00 -10.98 -6.85
CA LEU A 3 -27.70 -10.55 -6.35
C LEU A 3 -27.90 -9.25 -5.59
N CYS A 4 -27.64 -9.26 -4.29
CA CYS A 4 -27.54 -8.06 -3.48
C CYS A 4 -26.39 -7.22 -4.06
N ARG A 5 -26.69 -6.32 -4.99
CA ARG A 5 -25.78 -5.24 -5.38
C ARG A 5 -25.67 -4.36 -4.15
N ILE A 6 -24.55 -4.43 -3.45
CA ILE A 6 -24.17 -3.35 -2.55
C ILE A 6 -24.13 -2.12 -3.46
N ASN A 7 -25.01 -1.16 -3.17
CA ASN A 7 -25.14 0.05 -3.96
C ASN A 7 -23.85 0.87 -3.82
N SER A 8 -22.84 0.61 -4.66
CA SER A 8 -21.58 1.35 -4.70
C SER A 8 -21.78 2.86 -4.98
N PHE A 9 -22.95 3.24 -5.47
CA PHE A 9 -23.38 4.63 -5.68
C PHE A 9 -23.68 5.44 -4.41
N GLN A 10 -23.62 4.84 -3.23
CA GLN A 10 -23.93 5.55 -1.97
C GLN A 10 -22.73 5.75 -1.03
N MET A 11 -21.58 5.09 -1.29
CA MET A 11 -20.39 5.24 -0.44
C MET A 11 -19.53 6.40 -0.92
N LYS A 12 -19.30 7.39 -0.07
CA LYS A 12 -18.37 8.49 -0.34
C LYS A 12 -16.96 8.08 0.06
N VAL A 13 -16.08 7.90 -0.91
CA VAL A 13 -14.70 7.47 -0.71
C VAL A 13 -13.73 8.65 -0.89
N GLY A 14 -12.94 8.96 0.14
CA GLY A 14 -11.83 9.91 0.05
C GLY A 14 -10.57 9.18 -0.40
N LEU A 15 -9.98 9.60 -1.51
CA LEU A 15 -8.70 9.07 -1.98
C LEU A 15 -7.56 9.81 -1.27
N PHE A 16 -6.84 9.09 -0.43
CA PHE A 16 -5.65 9.58 0.23
C PHE A 16 -4.39 9.19 -0.55
N ILE A 17 -3.67 10.17 -1.10
CA ILE A 17 -2.41 9.94 -1.81
C ILE A 17 -1.23 10.35 -0.93
N PRO A 18 -0.46 9.37 -0.42
CA PRO A 18 0.69 9.64 0.44
C PRO A 18 1.79 10.45 -0.24
N CYS A 19 2.58 11.18 0.57
CA CYS A 19 3.61 12.09 0.09
C CYS A 19 4.65 11.47 -0.85
N TYR A 20 5.07 10.21 -0.62
CA TYR A 20 5.98 9.49 -1.53
C TYR A 20 5.34 9.20 -2.88
N VAL A 21 4.04 8.89 -2.87
CA VAL A 21 3.29 8.65 -4.12
C VAL A 21 3.12 9.97 -4.85
N ASP A 22 2.64 11.00 -4.19
CA ASP A 22 2.40 12.31 -4.80
C ASP A 22 3.67 12.91 -5.41
N ALA A 23 4.78 12.87 -4.68
CA ALA A 23 6.02 13.52 -5.08
C ALA A 23 6.88 12.72 -6.07
N LEU A 24 6.89 11.37 -5.98
CA LEU A 24 7.86 10.52 -6.69
C LEU A 24 7.22 9.50 -7.64
N TYR A 25 5.96 9.15 -7.43
CA TYR A 25 5.24 8.10 -8.17
C TYR A 25 3.79 8.52 -8.47
N PRO A 26 3.57 9.73 -9.07
CA PRO A 26 2.20 10.24 -9.28
C PRO A 26 1.34 9.30 -10.14
N GLU A 27 1.97 8.47 -10.98
CA GLU A 27 1.30 7.43 -11.77
C GLU A 27 0.53 6.42 -10.89
N VAL A 28 1.00 6.12 -9.68
CA VAL A 28 0.31 5.25 -8.72
C VAL A 28 -0.98 5.90 -8.22
N GLY A 29 -0.94 7.21 -7.94
CA GLY A 29 -2.12 7.98 -7.57
C GLY A 29 -3.16 8.02 -8.69
N VAL A 30 -2.71 8.29 -9.91
CA VAL A 30 -3.56 8.30 -11.12
C VAL A 30 -4.17 6.92 -11.38
N ALA A 31 -3.38 5.85 -11.26
CA ALA A 31 -3.86 4.48 -11.42
C ALA A 31 -4.93 4.12 -10.36
N SER A 32 -4.70 4.54 -9.10
CA SER A 32 -5.66 4.35 -8.00
C SER A 32 -7.01 5.01 -8.30
N TYR A 33 -6.98 6.28 -8.71
CA TYR A 33 -8.19 7.02 -9.06
C TYR A 33 -8.93 6.38 -10.24
N LYS A 34 -8.21 6.06 -11.33
CA LYS A 34 -8.80 5.42 -12.52
C LYS A 34 -9.43 4.08 -12.18
N LEU A 35 -8.74 3.25 -11.39
CA LEU A 35 -9.24 1.92 -11.00
C LEU A 35 -10.53 2.03 -10.18
N LEU A 36 -10.56 2.90 -9.16
CA LEU A 36 -11.75 3.12 -8.35
C LEU A 36 -12.93 3.64 -9.19
N ARG A 37 -12.68 4.58 -10.12
CA ARG A 37 -13.71 5.09 -11.04
C ARG A 37 -14.22 4.02 -11.99
N ALA A 38 -13.34 3.16 -12.52
CA ALA A 38 -13.72 2.05 -13.40
C ALA A 38 -14.56 0.99 -12.67
N LEU A 39 -14.39 0.88 -11.35
CA LEU A 39 -15.20 0.03 -10.47
C LEU A 39 -16.47 0.73 -9.94
N GLU A 40 -16.85 1.86 -10.54
CA GLU A 40 -18.05 2.64 -10.21
C GLU A 40 -18.08 3.15 -8.76
N VAL A 41 -16.90 3.38 -8.13
CA VAL A 41 -16.80 4.00 -6.81
C VAL A 41 -16.95 5.52 -6.95
N ASP A 42 -17.76 6.12 -6.07
CA ASP A 42 -17.84 7.57 -5.91
C ASP A 42 -16.62 8.04 -5.11
N VAL A 43 -15.52 8.30 -5.82
CA VAL A 43 -14.23 8.68 -5.25
C VAL A 43 -13.96 10.17 -5.46
N ASP A 44 -13.62 10.84 -4.37
CA ASP A 44 -13.19 12.23 -4.31
C ASP A 44 -11.70 12.30 -3.94
N TYR A 45 -11.01 13.33 -4.44
CA TYR A 45 -9.60 13.59 -4.15
C TYR A 45 -9.45 14.97 -3.51
N PRO A 46 -9.42 15.06 -2.16
CA PRO A 46 -9.20 16.33 -1.47
C PRO A 46 -7.83 16.91 -1.80
N LEU A 47 -7.78 18.14 -2.31
CA LEU A 47 -6.53 18.78 -2.71
C LEU A 47 -5.69 19.28 -1.52
N GLU A 48 -6.32 19.47 -0.37
CA GLU A 48 -5.70 20.01 0.85
C GLU A 48 -4.95 18.93 1.64
N GLN A 49 -5.02 17.67 1.23
CA GLN A 49 -4.36 16.56 1.93
C GLN A 49 -2.82 16.72 1.96
N THR A 50 -2.22 16.18 3.01
CA THR A 50 -0.77 16.24 3.24
C THR A 50 -0.21 14.86 3.62
N CYS A 51 1.00 14.83 4.17
CA CYS A 51 1.62 13.62 4.71
C CYS A 51 0.80 13.03 5.86
N CYS A 52 0.84 11.70 6.05
CA CYS A 52 0.25 11.04 7.23
C CYS A 52 0.97 11.35 8.55
N GLY A 53 2.15 11.94 8.53
CA GLY A 53 2.93 12.24 9.73
C GLY A 53 3.81 11.10 10.26
N GLN A 54 3.82 9.93 9.63
CA GLN A 54 4.63 8.79 10.07
C GLN A 54 6.14 9.11 10.17
N PRO A 55 6.79 9.79 9.22
CA PRO A 55 8.20 10.14 9.34
C PRO A 55 8.51 11.02 10.56
N GLN A 56 7.62 11.97 10.88
CA GLN A 56 7.77 12.85 12.03
C GLN A 56 7.63 12.07 13.35
N SER A 57 6.61 11.21 13.43
CA SER A 57 6.40 10.34 14.60
C SER A 57 7.59 9.41 14.82
N ASN A 58 8.07 8.73 13.77
CA ASN A 58 9.23 7.84 13.85
C ASN A 58 10.53 8.58 14.21
N GLY A 59 10.64 9.86 13.85
CA GLY A 59 11.77 10.73 14.20
C GLY A 59 11.67 11.36 15.58
N GLY A 60 10.62 11.08 16.36
CA GLY A 60 10.41 11.64 17.71
C GLY A 60 9.85 13.07 17.71
N PHE A 61 9.36 13.56 16.57
CA PHE A 61 8.73 14.88 16.44
C PHE A 61 7.20 14.76 16.61
N GLU A 62 6.77 14.35 17.80
CA GLU A 62 5.37 14.01 18.09
C GLU A 62 4.39 15.16 17.85
N GLU A 63 4.74 16.41 18.26
CA GLU A 63 3.88 17.58 18.02
C GLU A 63 3.60 17.82 16.53
N MET A 64 4.60 17.58 15.66
CA MET A 64 4.41 17.68 14.21
C MET A 64 3.51 16.56 13.70
N ALA A 65 3.67 15.33 14.23
CA ALA A 65 2.81 14.20 13.87
C ALA A 65 1.35 14.46 14.28
N VAL A 66 1.12 15.05 15.46
CA VAL A 66 -0.21 15.47 15.92
C VAL A 66 -0.82 16.48 14.96
N SER A 67 -0.07 17.51 14.53
CA SER A 67 -0.57 18.52 13.59
C SER A 67 -1.00 17.89 12.25
N HIS A 68 -0.25 16.88 11.77
CA HIS A 68 -0.65 16.13 10.57
C HIS A 68 -1.93 15.32 10.81
N ALA A 69 -2.06 14.68 11.98
CA ALA A 69 -3.24 13.88 12.31
C ALA A 69 -4.51 14.76 12.44
N GLU A 70 -4.40 15.94 13.08
CA GLU A 70 -5.49 16.91 13.18
C GLU A 70 -5.95 17.40 11.80
N HIS A 71 -5.00 17.72 10.93
CA HIS A 71 -5.30 18.17 9.57
C HIS A 71 -5.94 17.05 8.73
N PHE A 72 -5.42 15.83 8.83
CA PHE A 72 -6.00 14.66 8.16
C PHE A 72 -7.44 14.41 8.60
N GLU A 73 -7.69 14.45 9.92
CA GLU A 73 -9.05 14.27 10.47
C GLU A 73 -10.01 15.34 9.95
N GLN A 74 -9.59 16.61 9.87
CA GLN A 74 -10.42 17.69 9.33
C GLN A 74 -10.85 17.43 7.88
N ILE A 75 -9.94 16.89 7.05
CA ILE A 75 -10.19 16.63 5.64
C ILE A 75 -11.07 15.39 5.45
N PHE A 76 -10.79 14.31 6.18
CA PHE A 76 -11.34 12.99 5.86
C PHE A 76 -12.50 12.54 6.76
N LYS A 77 -12.87 13.26 7.81
CA LYS A 77 -13.91 12.86 8.78
C LYS A 77 -15.27 12.54 8.17
N ASP A 78 -15.65 13.22 7.08
CA ASP A 78 -16.97 13.13 6.46
C ASP A 78 -17.06 12.08 5.32
N TYR A 79 -16.00 11.32 5.07
CA TYR A 79 -16.01 10.19 4.15
C TYR A 79 -16.45 8.90 4.87
N ASP A 80 -17.07 7.98 4.13
CA ASP A 80 -17.42 6.65 4.63
C ASP A 80 -16.19 5.75 4.69
N TYR A 81 -15.32 5.85 3.69
CA TYR A 81 -14.03 5.19 3.59
C TYR A 81 -12.94 6.17 3.15
N ILE A 82 -11.74 5.93 3.63
CA ILE A 82 -10.53 6.63 3.20
C ILE A 82 -9.63 5.56 2.59
N VAL A 83 -9.27 5.70 1.32
CA VAL A 83 -8.54 4.65 0.59
C VAL A 83 -7.25 5.22 0.03
N GLY A 84 -6.12 4.56 0.27
CA GLY A 84 -4.83 5.01 -0.24
C GLY A 84 -3.93 3.87 -0.71
N PRO A 85 -3.03 4.11 -1.69
CA PRO A 85 -2.10 3.11 -2.21
C PRO A 85 -0.80 3.07 -1.39
N SER A 86 -0.92 2.87 -0.08
CA SER A 86 0.23 2.68 0.81
C SER A 86 -0.19 2.00 2.10
N ALA A 87 0.18 0.75 2.25
CA ALA A 87 -0.12 -0.04 3.44
C ALA A 87 0.51 0.56 4.70
N SER A 88 1.73 1.10 4.62
CA SER A 88 2.41 1.71 5.76
C SER A 88 1.72 2.97 6.26
N CYS A 89 1.26 3.84 5.35
CA CYS A 89 0.52 5.04 5.73
C CYS A 89 -0.87 4.70 6.29
N ALA A 90 -1.59 3.77 5.67
CA ALA A 90 -2.90 3.31 6.16
C ALA A 90 -2.78 2.68 7.56
N ALA A 91 -1.76 1.85 7.79
CA ALA A 91 -1.47 1.26 9.08
C ALA A 91 -1.14 2.33 10.13
N PHE A 92 -0.29 3.30 9.79
CA PHE A 92 0.06 4.38 10.70
C PHE A 92 -1.16 5.19 11.15
N VAL A 93 -2.00 5.62 10.22
CA VAL A 93 -3.25 6.34 10.55
C VAL A 93 -4.16 5.49 11.44
N ARG A 94 -4.37 4.22 11.07
CA ARG A 94 -5.26 3.30 11.80
C ARG A 94 -4.83 3.07 13.25
N ILE A 95 -3.52 2.92 13.46
CA ILE A 95 -2.98 2.48 14.76
C ILE A 95 -2.55 3.65 15.63
N ASN A 96 -1.88 4.66 15.07
CA ASN A 96 -1.25 5.71 15.85
C ASN A 96 -2.13 6.95 16.06
N TYR A 97 -3.04 7.28 15.13
CA TYR A 97 -3.87 8.48 15.28
C TYR A 97 -4.76 8.48 16.52
N PRO A 98 -5.39 7.35 16.95
CA PRO A 98 -6.16 7.33 18.19
C PRO A 98 -5.34 7.78 19.42
N GLU A 99 -4.05 7.44 19.47
CA GLU A 99 -3.16 7.86 20.55
C GLU A 99 -2.69 9.32 20.36
N LEU A 100 -2.26 9.69 19.17
CA LEU A 100 -1.82 11.05 18.86
C LEU A 100 -2.90 12.11 19.13
N LEU A 101 -4.16 11.77 18.87
CA LEU A 101 -5.30 12.67 19.06
C LEU A 101 -5.99 12.49 20.42
N HIS A 102 -5.56 11.54 21.24
CA HIS A 102 -6.16 11.26 22.54
C HIS A 102 -6.24 12.52 23.42
N GLY A 103 -7.45 12.80 23.92
CA GLY A 103 -7.71 13.98 24.76
C GLY A 103 -7.71 15.32 24.01
N LYS A 104 -7.51 15.35 22.70
CA LYS A 104 -7.54 16.56 21.86
C LYS A 104 -8.78 16.60 20.97
N HIS A 105 -8.95 15.57 20.16
CA HIS A 105 -10.05 15.45 19.19
C HIS A 105 -10.55 14.00 19.11
N GLU A 106 -11.77 13.83 18.62
CA GLU A 106 -12.28 12.52 18.24
C GLU A 106 -11.57 12.05 16.97
N CYS A 107 -11.03 10.84 16.99
CA CYS A 107 -10.39 10.22 15.84
C CYS A 107 -11.37 9.30 15.13
N THR A 108 -11.98 9.78 14.04
CA THR A 108 -12.92 8.99 13.22
C THR A 108 -12.24 8.34 12.02
N SER A 109 -11.18 8.94 11.52
CA SER A 109 -10.45 8.49 10.32
C SER A 109 -9.76 7.13 10.50
N ALA A 110 -9.28 6.82 11.71
CA ALA A 110 -8.61 5.56 12.01
C ALA A 110 -9.47 4.32 11.72
N GLY A 111 -10.79 4.42 11.96
CA GLY A 111 -11.74 3.34 11.65
C GLY A 111 -12.15 3.24 10.18
N LYS A 112 -11.81 4.25 9.36
CA LYS A 112 -12.25 4.37 7.97
C LYS A 112 -11.13 4.19 6.95
N ILE A 113 -9.86 4.33 7.38
CA ILE A 113 -8.70 4.22 6.50
C ILE A 113 -8.42 2.78 6.11
N MET A 114 -8.21 2.55 4.83
CA MET A 114 -7.85 1.25 4.26
C MET A 114 -6.75 1.40 3.21
N ASP A 115 -5.88 0.40 3.12
CA ASP A 115 -5.09 0.23 1.90
C ASP A 115 -6.00 -0.12 0.72
N ILE A 116 -5.65 0.33 -0.48
CA ILE A 116 -6.48 0.09 -1.68
C ILE A 116 -6.69 -1.41 -1.96
N VAL A 117 -5.69 -2.26 -1.67
CA VAL A 117 -5.82 -3.73 -1.81
C VAL A 117 -6.87 -4.26 -0.84
N GLU A 118 -6.84 -3.80 0.41
CA GLU A 118 -7.81 -4.18 1.43
C GLU A 118 -9.23 -3.75 1.02
N PHE A 119 -9.40 -2.51 0.56
CA PHE A 119 -10.69 -2.00 0.12
C PHE A 119 -11.26 -2.77 -1.08
N LEU A 120 -10.44 -3.03 -2.10
CA LEU A 120 -10.85 -3.82 -3.28
C LEU A 120 -11.25 -5.25 -2.91
N HIS A 121 -10.51 -5.86 -1.98
CA HIS A 121 -10.72 -7.25 -1.59
C HIS A 121 -11.87 -7.44 -0.60
N ASP A 122 -11.90 -6.67 0.49
CA ASP A 122 -12.78 -6.89 1.63
C ASP A 122 -14.12 -6.16 1.50
N VAL A 123 -14.10 -4.92 0.97
CA VAL A 123 -15.30 -4.09 0.84
C VAL A 123 -15.96 -4.30 -0.51
N LEU A 124 -15.26 -4.05 -1.61
CA LEU A 124 -15.81 -4.19 -2.95
C LEU A 124 -15.93 -5.66 -3.40
N LYS A 125 -15.12 -6.56 -2.82
CA LYS A 125 -15.09 -7.99 -3.16
C LYS A 125 -14.98 -8.22 -4.67
N VAL A 126 -14.07 -7.49 -5.28
CA VAL A 126 -13.89 -7.44 -6.73
C VAL A 126 -13.66 -8.83 -7.30
N LYS A 127 -14.36 -9.16 -8.39
CA LYS A 127 -14.26 -10.46 -9.10
C LYS A 127 -13.69 -10.32 -10.51
N ASN A 128 -13.70 -9.12 -11.06
CA ASN A 128 -13.16 -8.83 -12.38
C ASN A 128 -12.36 -7.52 -12.31
N ILE A 129 -11.18 -7.52 -12.88
CA ILE A 129 -10.30 -6.36 -12.99
C ILE A 129 -9.93 -6.19 -14.46
N PRO A 130 -9.94 -4.96 -15.00
CA PRO A 130 -9.63 -4.70 -16.41
C PRO A 130 -8.13 -4.78 -16.72
N GLY A 131 -7.33 -5.36 -15.81
CA GLY A 131 -5.87 -5.45 -15.95
C GLY A 131 -5.43 -6.51 -16.96
N LYS A 132 -4.41 -6.17 -17.76
CA LYS A 132 -3.69 -7.11 -18.62
C LYS A 132 -2.19 -6.91 -18.46
N PHE A 133 -1.51 -7.90 -17.90
CA PHE A 133 -0.10 -7.80 -17.57
C PHE A 133 0.64 -9.13 -17.80
N PRO A 134 1.01 -9.46 -19.06
CA PRO A 134 1.58 -10.77 -19.43
C PRO A 134 3.07 -10.87 -19.06
N HIS A 135 3.37 -10.74 -17.77
CA HIS A 135 4.72 -10.77 -17.21
C HIS A 135 4.80 -11.66 -15.96
N ILE A 136 6.04 -12.08 -15.65
CA ILE A 136 6.33 -12.80 -14.41
C ILE A 136 6.60 -11.78 -13.29
N VAL A 137 5.80 -11.84 -12.23
CA VAL A 137 5.78 -10.88 -11.14
C VAL A 137 6.08 -11.56 -9.82
N SER A 138 6.95 -10.96 -9.00
CA SER A 138 7.19 -11.39 -7.62
C SER A 138 6.59 -10.37 -6.64
N ILE A 139 5.82 -10.87 -5.63
CA ILE A 139 5.11 -10.01 -4.68
C ILE A 139 6.02 -9.70 -3.48
N HIS A 140 6.25 -8.40 -3.24
CA HIS A 140 6.76 -7.90 -1.98
C HIS A 140 5.61 -7.59 -1.03
N ASN A 141 5.40 -8.44 -0.03
CA ASN A 141 4.46 -8.15 1.05
C ASN A 141 5.15 -7.17 2.03
N SER A 142 4.65 -5.95 2.15
CA SER A 142 5.20 -4.98 3.10
C SER A 142 4.93 -5.41 4.55
N CYS A 143 5.87 -5.13 5.46
CA CYS A 143 5.74 -5.55 6.86
C CYS A 143 4.49 -4.97 7.54
N HIS A 144 4.15 -3.70 7.30
CA HIS A 144 2.92 -3.06 7.78
C HIS A 144 1.67 -3.70 7.14
N GLY A 145 1.72 -3.96 5.82
CA GLY A 145 0.63 -4.64 5.14
C GLY A 145 0.33 -6.02 5.71
N VAL A 146 1.39 -6.79 6.02
CA VAL A 146 1.25 -8.14 6.58
C VAL A 146 0.76 -8.12 8.02
N ARG A 147 1.48 -7.40 8.91
CA ARG A 147 1.31 -7.54 10.36
C ARG A 147 0.26 -6.62 10.96
N GLU A 148 0.03 -5.48 10.33
CA GLU A 148 -0.87 -4.44 10.84
C GLU A 148 -2.21 -4.41 10.10
N LEU A 149 -2.20 -4.61 8.78
CA LEU A 149 -3.42 -4.58 7.96
C LEU A 149 -3.93 -5.98 7.57
N GLY A 150 -3.15 -7.04 7.79
CA GLY A 150 -3.56 -8.39 7.41
C GLY A 150 -3.76 -8.58 5.90
N LEU A 151 -2.94 -7.91 5.07
CA LEU A 151 -2.98 -8.09 3.61
C LEU A 151 -2.48 -9.46 3.18
N SER A 152 -1.69 -10.12 4.01
CA SER A 152 -1.31 -11.53 3.86
C SER A 152 -1.04 -12.18 5.22
N THR A 153 -1.05 -13.51 5.26
CA THR A 153 -0.75 -14.28 6.47
C THR A 153 0.74 -14.18 6.78
N PRO A 154 1.13 -13.71 7.97
CA PRO A 154 2.52 -13.70 8.39
C PRO A 154 3.02 -15.11 8.71
N SER A 155 4.29 -15.41 8.36
CA SER A 155 4.89 -16.73 8.49
C SER A 155 4.94 -17.24 9.94
N GLU A 156 5.04 -16.32 10.92
CA GLU A 156 5.08 -16.65 12.35
C GLU A 156 3.79 -17.25 12.91
N ARG A 157 2.66 -17.12 12.21
CA ARG A 157 1.38 -17.68 12.67
C ARG A 157 1.18 -19.16 12.38
N ASN A 158 1.99 -19.76 11.50
CA ASN A 158 1.84 -21.14 11.05
C ASN A 158 0.42 -21.50 10.55
N GLU A 159 -0.29 -20.51 10.00
CA GLU A 159 -1.60 -20.67 9.37
C GLU A 159 -1.46 -20.98 7.88
N LYS A 160 -2.58 -21.37 7.25
CA LYS A 160 -2.60 -21.56 5.80
C LYS A 160 -2.26 -20.23 5.11
N PRO A 161 -1.22 -20.17 4.28
CA PRO A 161 -0.83 -18.94 3.60
C PRO A 161 -1.97 -18.37 2.75
N TYR A 162 -2.22 -17.09 2.90
CA TYR A 162 -3.18 -16.32 2.12
C TYR A 162 -2.63 -14.93 1.83
N SER A 163 -2.95 -14.36 0.67
CA SER A 163 -2.58 -12.98 0.31
C SER A 163 -3.70 -12.33 -0.50
N LYS A 164 -4.22 -11.21 0.00
CA LYS A 164 -5.20 -10.36 -0.69
C LYS A 164 -4.60 -9.78 -1.97
N ILE A 165 -3.32 -9.41 -1.94
CA ILE A 165 -2.58 -8.92 -3.11
C ILE A 165 -2.58 -9.98 -4.20
N LYS A 166 -2.20 -11.22 -3.86
CA LYS A 166 -2.18 -12.34 -4.80
C LYS A 166 -3.56 -12.62 -5.36
N ALA A 167 -4.58 -12.66 -4.50
CA ALA A 167 -5.97 -12.91 -4.91
C ALA A 167 -6.49 -11.88 -5.93
N LEU A 168 -6.12 -10.60 -5.78
CA LEU A 168 -6.47 -9.56 -6.76
C LEU A 168 -5.64 -9.66 -8.04
N LEU A 169 -4.34 -9.94 -7.93
CA LEU A 169 -3.47 -10.08 -9.10
C LEU A 169 -3.86 -11.29 -9.96
N GLU A 170 -4.35 -12.37 -9.36
CA GLU A 170 -4.86 -13.55 -10.10
C GLU A 170 -6.07 -13.23 -10.99
N LEU A 171 -6.72 -12.07 -10.82
CA LEU A 171 -7.78 -11.58 -11.71
C LEU A 171 -7.23 -10.87 -12.96
N VAL A 172 -5.94 -10.57 -13.01
CA VAL A 172 -5.29 -9.84 -14.12
C VAL A 172 -4.92 -10.80 -15.25
N GLU A 173 -5.31 -10.45 -16.48
CA GLU A 173 -5.06 -11.30 -17.66
C GLU A 173 -3.56 -11.46 -17.95
N GLY A 174 -3.10 -12.70 -18.09
CA GLY A 174 -1.74 -13.03 -18.53
C GLY A 174 -0.65 -12.97 -17.48
N ILE A 175 -0.95 -12.54 -16.24
CA ILE A 175 0.05 -12.45 -15.19
C ILE A 175 0.52 -13.85 -14.72
N THR A 176 1.82 -13.96 -14.41
CA THR A 176 2.39 -15.13 -13.75
C THR A 176 2.98 -14.71 -12.42
N ILE A 177 2.48 -15.24 -11.30
CA ILE A 177 2.91 -14.86 -9.97
C ILE A 177 3.93 -15.84 -9.43
N LYS A 178 5.04 -15.33 -8.89
CA LYS A 178 6.08 -16.07 -8.17
C LYS A 178 6.24 -15.50 -6.77
N GLU A 179 6.37 -16.36 -5.78
CA GLU A 179 6.58 -15.95 -4.39
C GLU A 179 8.04 -16.20 -3.98
N PRO A 180 8.71 -15.23 -3.33
CA PRO A 180 10.06 -15.43 -2.82
C PRO A 180 10.05 -16.39 -1.61
N GLU A 181 11.18 -17.00 -1.29
CA GLU A 181 11.32 -17.96 -0.18
C GLU A 181 10.83 -17.40 1.18
N ARG A 182 11.08 -16.09 1.42
CA ARG A 182 10.61 -15.37 2.62
C ARG A 182 9.71 -14.22 2.22
N PRO A 183 8.43 -14.47 1.97
CA PRO A 183 7.53 -13.49 1.37
C PRO A 183 7.28 -12.26 2.27
N ASP A 184 7.31 -12.42 3.59
CA ASP A 184 7.03 -11.40 4.62
C ASP A 184 8.28 -10.78 5.27
N GLU A 185 9.48 -11.06 4.73
CA GLU A 185 10.72 -10.40 5.15
C GLU A 185 10.73 -8.91 4.81
N CYS A 186 11.19 -8.08 5.76
CA CYS A 186 11.27 -6.63 5.57
C CYS A 186 12.27 -6.24 4.47
N CYS A 187 11.95 -5.18 3.71
CA CYS A 187 12.84 -4.61 2.71
C CYS A 187 14.01 -3.79 3.29
N GLY A 188 13.92 -3.41 4.57
CA GLY A 188 14.93 -2.62 5.26
C GLY A 188 14.80 -1.10 5.10
N PHE A 189 13.75 -0.58 4.44
CA PHE A 189 13.60 0.88 4.27
C PHE A 189 13.39 1.59 5.61
N GLY A 190 12.29 1.30 6.33
CA GLY A 190 11.98 1.84 7.66
C GLY A 190 11.96 3.38 7.79
N GLY A 191 11.88 4.13 6.68
CA GLY A 191 11.89 5.60 6.71
C GLY A 191 13.19 6.15 7.29
N MET A 192 13.16 6.71 8.50
CA MET A 192 14.33 7.25 9.22
C MET A 192 15.44 6.20 9.40
N PHE A 193 15.08 4.95 9.67
CA PHE A 193 16.02 3.84 9.81
C PHE A 193 16.98 3.71 8.63
N SER A 194 16.51 3.93 7.40
CA SER A 194 17.37 3.88 6.21
C SER A 194 18.41 5.01 6.14
N MET A 195 18.20 6.09 6.90
CA MET A 195 19.13 7.21 6.99
C MET A 195 20.08 7.08 8.19
N GLU A 196 19.60 6.54 9.29
CA GLU A 196 20.35 6.39 10.55
C GLU A 196 21.22 5.13 10.53
N GLU A 197 20.67 4.01 10.00
CA GLU A 197 21.31 2.70 9.97
C GLU A 197 21.52 2.21 8.52
N GLN A 198 22.19 3.04 7.70
CA GLN A 198 22.31 2.83 6.25
C GLN A 198 22.87 1.46 5.86
N GLU A 199 23.92 1.00 6.54
CA GLU A 199 24.58 -0.28 6.21
C GLU A 199 23.65 -1.46 6.43
N VAL A 200 22.92 -1.45 7.56
CA VAL A 200 21.96 -2.51 7.90
C VAL A 200 20.77 -2.48 6.94
N SER A 201 20.23 -1.29 6.67
CA SER A 201 19.14 -1.07 5.73
C SER A 201 19.47 -1.60 4.33
N ILE A 202 20.66 -1.23 3.80
CA ILE A 202 21.12 -1.70 2.49
C ILE A 202 21.32 -3.22 2.50
N ARG A 203 21.86 -3.80 3.58
CA ARG A 203 22.03 -5.25 3.68
C ARG A 203 20.70 -5.98 3.64
N MET A 204 19.72 -5.56 4.43
CA MET A 204 18.36 -6.11 4.41
C MET A 204 17.74 -6.02 3.02
N GLY A 205 17.87 -4.85 2.37
CA GLY A 205 17.34 -4.64 1.03
C GLY A 205 18.00 -5.52 -0.03
N LYS A 206 19.33 -5.76 0.06
CA LYS A 206 20.05 -6.68 -0.82
C LYS A 206 19.58 -8.13 -0.65
N ASP A 207 19.43 -8.58 0.59
CA ASP A 207 18.96 -9.93 0.89
C ASP A 207 17.53 -10.13 0.39
N LYS A 208 16.64 -9.15 0.59
CA LYS A 208 15.27 -9.18 0.07
C LYS A 208 15.23 -9.17 -1.46
N LEU A 209 16.01 -8.28 -2.09
CA LEU A 209 16.10 -8.18 -3.55
C LEU A 209 16.57 -9.49 -4.17
N GLN A 210 17.60 -10.13 -3.59
CA GLN A 210 18.13 -11.40 -4.08
C GLN A 210 17.05 -12.49 -4.10
N ARG A 211 16.23 -12.59 -3.04
CA ARG A 211 15.13 -13.57 -3.00
C ARG A 211 14.10 -13.35 -4.11
N HIS A 212 13.84 -12.10 -4.47
CA HIS A 212 12.97 -11.79 -5.61
C HIS A 212 13.62 -12.18 -6.94
N ILE A 213 14.93 -11.91 -7.11
CA ILE A 213 15.70 -12.29 -8.30
C ILE A 213 15.68 -13.81 -8.48
N ASP A 214 15.85 -14.57 -7.41
CA ASP A 214 15.90 -16.04 -7.41
C ASP A 214 14.58 -16.66 -7.88
N THR A 215 13.46 -15.92 -7.85
CA THR A 215 12.19 -16.38 -8.41
C THR A 215 12.17 -16.40 -9.94
N GLY A 216 13.10 -15.72 -10.60
CA GLY A 216 13.09 -15.49 -12.04
C GLY A 216 12.04 -14.48 -12.51
N ALA A 217 11.51 -13.63 -11.61
CA ALA A 217 10.53 -12.62 -11.95
C ALA A 217 11.15 -11.47 -12.77
N GLU A 218 10.34 -10.91 -13.67
CA GLU A 218 10.68 -9.71 -14.45
C GLU A 218 10.40 -8.43 -13.67
N TYR A 219 9.37 -8.47 -12.80
CA TYR A 219 8.92 -7.36 -11.97
C TYR A 219 8.80 -7.74 -10.50
N ILE A 220 9.10 -6.78 -9.63
CA ILE A 220 8.70 -6.81 -8.21
C ILE A 220 7.53 -5.85 -8.04
N THR A 221 6.46 -6.32 -7.41
CA THR A 221 5.29 -5.51 -7.07
C THR A 221 5.00 -5.54 -5.58
N GLY A 222 4.30 -4.54 -5.08
CA GLY A 222 3.89 -4.46 -3.67
C GLY A 222 2.97 -3.27 -3.41
N PRO A 223 2.44 -3.15 -2.18
CA PRO A 223 1.48 -2.12 -1.80
C PRO A 223 2.12 -0.82 -1.30
N ASP A 224 3.45 -0.75 -1.20
CA ASP A 224 4.19 0.40 -0.68
C ASP A 224 5.27 0.88 -1.65
N SER A 225 5.07 2.05 -2.25
CA SER A 225 6.05 2.70 -3.15
C SER A 225 7.40 2.92 -2.46
N SER A 226 7.44 3.19 -1.17
CA SER A 226 8.68 3.40 -0.40
C SER A 226 9.55 2.14 -0.32
N CYS A 227 8.96 0.96 -0.12
CA CYS A 227 9.66 -0.32 -0.16
C CYS A 227 10.20 -0.61 -1.57
N LEU A 228 9.37 -0.37 -2.59
CA LEU A 228 9.78 -0.57 -4.00
C LEU A 228 10.92 0.38 -4.38
N MET A 229 10.83 1.65 -3.98
CA MET A 229 11.88 2.67 -4.18
C MET A 229 13.23 2.24 -3.58
N HIS A 230 13.21 1.76 -2.34
CA HIS A 230 14.43 1.31 -1.64
C HIS A 230 15.10 0.17 -2.39
N MET A 231 14.37 -0.89 -2.70
CA MET A 231 14.88 -2.04 -3.46
C MET A 231 15.31 -1.66 -4.88
N GLN A 232 14.60 -0.73 -5.53
CA GLN A 232 14.92 -0.21 -6.85
C GLN A 232 16.26 0.53 -6.84
N GLY A 233 16.52 1.36 -5.81
CA GLY A 233 17.80 2.05 -5.62
C GLY A 233 18.96 1.07 -5.51
N ILE A 234 18.78 0.00 -4.73
CA ILE A 234 19.78 -1.07 -4.57
C ILE A 234 19.98 -1.83 -5.90
N ALA A 235 18.89 -2.17 -6.60
CA ALA A 235 18.96 -2.86 -7.90
C ALA A 235 19.72 -2.04 -8.96
N ARG A 236 19.44 -0.73 -9.03
CA ARG A 236 20.13 0.21 -9.94
C ARG A 236 21.63 0.27 -9.63
N SER A 237 22.01 0.37 -8.36
CA SER A 237 23.42 0.38 -7.93
C SER A 237 24.13 -0.93 -8.32
N GLY A 238 23.45 -2.06 -8.21
CA GLY A 238 23.93 -3.39 -8.61
C GLY A 238 23.79 -3.70 -10.10
N LYS A 239 23.27 -2.77 -10.92
CA LYS A 239 22.98 -2.97 -12.36
C LYS A 239 22.05 -4.17 -12.62
N CYS A 240 21.17 -4.48 -11.69
CA CYS A 240 20.18 -5.54 -11.83
C CYS A 240 19.02 -5.08 -12.74
N PRO A 241 18.63 -5.87 -13.77
CA PRO A 241 17.61 -5.45 -14.75
C PRO A 241 16.17 -5.60 -14.26
N ILE A 242 15.94 -6.13 -13.05
CA ILE A 242 14.59 -6.32 -12.51
C ILE A 242 13.85 -4.99 -12.42
N ARG A 243 12.57 -4.99 -12.77
CA ARG A 243 11.73 -3.79 -12.77
C ARG A 243 10.83 -3.74 -11.54
N PHE A 244 10.35 -2.54 -11.20
CA PHE A 244 9.49 -2.29 -10.05
C PHE A 244 8.22 -1.60 -10.52
N ILE A 245 7.08 -2.02 -9.98
CA ILE A 245 5.78 -1.49 -10.31
C ILE A 245 4.85 -1.64 -9.11
N HIS A 246 4.06 -0.62 -8.81
CA HIS A 246 3.10 -0.70 -7.71
C HIS A 246 1.94 -1.64 -8.07
N VAL A 247 1.37 -2.35 -7.08
CA VAL A 247 0.29 -3.32 -7.32
C VAL A 247 -0.91 -2.69 -8.04
N VAL A 248 -1.27 -1.45 -7.69
CA VAL A 248 -2.41 -0.75 -8.30
C VAL A 248 -2.20 -0.46 -9.78
N GLU A 249 -0.96 -0.22 -10.23
CA GLU A 249 -0.66 0.00 -11.65
C GLU A 249 -0.89 -1.26 -12.47
N ILE A 250 -0.57 -2.43 -11.89
CA ILE A 250 -0.87 -3.73 -12.53
C ILE A 250 -2.39 -3.92 -12.61
N LEU A 251 -3.11 -3.66 -11.52
CA LEU A 251 -4.57 -3.80 -11.47
C LEU A 251 -5.28 -2.83 -12.44
N ALA A 252 -4.69 -1.67 -12.71
CA ALA A 252 -5.20 -0.65 -13.63
C ALA A 252 -4.65 -0.75 -15.06
N SER A 253 -3.83 -1.75 -15.38
CA SER A 253 -3.05 -1.82 -16.64
C SER A 253 -3.89 -1.94 -17.93
N GLY A 254 -5.19 -2.15 -17.81
CA GLY A 254 -6.13 -2.18 -18.94
C GLY A 254 -6.99 -0.92 -19.10
N LEU A 255 -6.70 0.18 -18.33
CA LEU A 255 -7.49 1.41 -18.29
C LEU A 255 -6.83 2.59 -19.02
#